data_78bef198ab325c2f30822f5dff52509f
#
_entry.id   78bef198ab325c2f30822f5dff52509f
#
_cell.length_a   1.000
_cell.length_b   1.000
_cell.length_c   1.000
_cell.angle_alpha   90.00
_cell.angle_beta   90.00
_cell.angle_gamma   90.00
#
_symmetry.space_group_name_H-M   'P 1'
#
loop_
_entity.id
_entity.type
_entity.pdbx_description
1 polymer ?
#
loop_
_entity_poly.entity_id
_entity_poly.type
_entity_poly.pdbx_seq_one_letter_code
_entity_poly.pdbx_strand_id
1 'polypeptide(L)'
;MDQMLIRALVGTVLALVLIALAAKRGWFLFSLARTGRQSVGRFTDPTIRVEAEATEVLGQRKLLKWIVPGIAHVFAFWGFIVLGLTIIEAFGALYVADFAVPIIGTWAIVGFAEDLFAILVLVGITIFALIRLTNDPRKEGRASRFFGSHTAGAWLILFMIFNVVWTLFLYRAAQVNTGVFPFPDGAFASEYFATWINGLGIHTNEWIETIGLWLNIGVILVLLLIVLNSKHLHIFTAPVNVYTSRRPDALGPLQPIMYDGKPLDFEDPPEDALFGKGHISEFTWKNYVDFMACTECGRCQDQCPAWNTEKPLSPKLLIMDLRDNLFASSEYLLAAKGSTLGAGELDEEALATLTPEQQELLQRPFIGDRAETENAATDGYTYDGHRDFSLELPVIGNDVLWSCTMCGACVNQCPVDIEHVDHIADMRRNQVMVASDFPSELNGMFKNVESKGNPWGMNAADRNSWITEVDFDVRVFGRDGEETIPADIEYLFWVGCAGAFEDRAKKTTKAVAELLDTAGVKFMVLGDGETCTGDPARRAGNEFIYQMQAMQNVEMLNEIKATKIVVTCPHCLNTLKREYPQIGGD
;
A
#
# COMPACT_ATOMS: atom_id res chain seq x y z
N MET A 1 -51.59 16.59 8.29
CA MET A 1 -50.28 17.07 7.85
C MET A 1 -50.07 16.48 6.49
N ASP A 2 -49.67 17.23 5.51
CA ASP A 2 -49.44 16.74 4.15
C ASP A 2 -48.36 15.67 4.16
N GLN A 3 -48.56 14.54 3.47
CA GLN A 3 -47.58 13.43 3.41
C GLN A 3 -46.22 13.92 2.92
N MET A 4 -46.19 14.83 1.95
CA MET A 4 -44.94 15.43 1.46
C MET A 4 -44.21 16.23 2.53
N LEU A 5 -44.93 16.94 3.41
CA LEU A 5 -44.31 17.65 4.52
C LEU A 5 -43.68 16.69 5.53
N ILE A 6 -44.37 15.61 5.86
CA ILE A 6 -43.85 14.56 6.75
C ILE A 6 -42.58 13.92 6.11
N ARG A 7 -42.66 13.58 4.82
CA ARG A 7 -41.58 13.01 4.03
C ARG A 7 -40.30 13.90 4.07
N ALA A 8 -40.48 15.19 3.80
CA ALA A 8 -39.40 16.17 3.82
C ALA A 8 -38.82 16.35 5.23
N LEU A 9 -39.65 16.55 6.26
CA LEU A 9 -39.17 16.78 7.63
C LEU A 9 -38.40 15.61 8.19
N VAL A 10 -38.95 14.38 8.12
CA VAL A 10 -38.31 13.16 8.66
C VAL A 10 -37.03 12.87 7.90
N GLY A 11 -37.08 12.92 6.56
CA GLY A 11 -35.88 12.65 5.72
C GLY A 11 -34.79 13.68 5.96
N THR A 12 -35.11 14.96 6.10
CA THR A 12 -34.14 16.03 6.39
C THR A 12 -33.47 15.83 7.75
N VAL A 13 -34.25 15.57 8.81
CA VAL A 13 -33.68 15.34 10.14
C VAL A 13 -32.76 14.14 10.15
N LEU A 14 -33.20 13.02 9.55
CA LEU A 14 -32.37 11.81 9.41
C LEU A 14 -31.06 12.12 8.68
N ALA A 15 -31.15 12.81 7.55
CA ALA A 15 -29.98 13.16 6.74
C ALA A 15 -29.01 14.08 7.50
N LEU A 16 -29.51 15.15 8.13
CA LEU A 16 -28.67 16.10 8.86
C LEU A 16 -27.90 15.44 10.00
N VAL A 17 -28.55 14.57 10.78
CA VAL A 17 -27.89 13.86 11.89
C VAL A 17 -26.77 12.95 11.37
N LEU A 18 -27.05 12.12 10.37
CA LEU A 18 -26.07 11.17 9.84
C LEU A 18 -24.92 11.86 9.10
N ILE A 19 -25.21 12.92 8.35
CA ILE A 19 -24.18 13.74 7.67
C ILE A 19 -23.30 14.46 8.71
N ALA A 20 -23.86 15.00 9.79
CA ALA A 20 -23.07 15.63 10.84
C ALA A 20 -22.10 14.64 11.51
N LEU A 21 -22.55 13.41 11.78
CA LEU A 21 -21.71 12.35 12.33
C LEU A 21 -20.59 11.95 11.32
N ALA A 22 -20.93 11.80 10.04
CA ALA A 22 -19.96 11.50 8.99
C ALA A 22 -18.93 12.62 8.82
N ALA A 23 -19.37 13.89 8.84
CA ALA A 23 -18.49 15.05 8.76
C ALA A 23 -17.53 15.12 9.95
N LYS A 24 -18.01 14.86 11.18
CA LYS A 24 -17.18 14.79 12.39
C LYS A 24 -16.07 13.72 12.22
N ARG A 25 -16.45 12.53 11.77
CA ARG A 25 -15.48 11.44 11.57
C ARG A 25 -14.50 11.74 10.43
N GLY A 26 -15.00 12.28 9.31
CA GLY A 26 -14.15 12.69 8.18
C GLY A 26 -13.13 13.77 8.58
N TRP A 27 -13.56 14.74 9.39
CA TRP A 27 -12.66 15.76 9.93
C TRP A 27 -11.58 15.17 10.84
N PHE A 28 -11.95 14.23 11.71
CA PHE A 28 -10.99 13.51 12.55
C PHE A 28 -9.93 12.78 11.69
N LEU A 29 -10.34 12.02 10.68
CA LEU A 29 -9.44 11.28 9.79
C LEU A 29 -8.48 12.21 9.02
N PHE A 30 -9.02 13.31 8.49
CA PHE A 30 -8.23 14.32 7.80
C PHE A 30 -7.23 14.99 8.75
N SER A 31 -7.66 15.34 9.96
CA SER A 31 -6.81 15.96 10.97
C SER A 31 -5.69 15.00 11.40
N LEU A 32 -6.01 13.72 11.62
CA LEU A 32 -5.05 12.68 11.96
C LEU A 32 -4.02 12.49 10.84
N ALA A 33 -4.45 12.39 9.58
CA ALA A 33 -3.51 12.26 8.46
C ALA A 33 -2.51 13.44 8.41
N ARG A 34 -2.94 14.64 8.76
CA ARG A 34 -2.11 15.85 8.77
C ARG A 34 -1.13 15.97 9.94
N THR A 35 -1.20 15.10 10.93
CA THR A 35 -0.20 15.05 12.01
C THR A 35 1.09 14.35 11.59
N GLY A 36 1.05 13.55 10.52
CA GLY A 36 2.24 12.88 10.00
C GLY A 36 3.29 13.86 9.47
N ARG A 37 4.55 13.46 9.57
CA ARG A 37 5.71 14.27 9.09
C ARG A 37 5.60 14.54 7.59
N GLN A 38 6.37 15.50 7.09
CA GLN A 38 6.40 15.85 5.67
C GLN A 38 6.84 14.66 4.81
N SER A 39 6.24 14.54 3.61
CA SER A 39 6.64 13.58 2.59
C SER A 39 6.87 14.34 1.27
N VAL A 40 8.10 14.31 0.80
CA VAL A 40 8.53 15.13 -0.34
C VAL A 40 8.25 14.41 -1.66
N GLY A 41 8.13 15.19 -2.76
CA GLY A 41 8.00 14.65 -4.11
C GLY A 41 6.66 13.98 -4.44
N ARG A 42 5.65 14.08 -3.54
CA ARG A 42 4.36 13.39 -3.71
C ARG A 42 3.40 14.07 -4.69
N PHE A 43 3.70 15.29 -5.11
CA PHE A 43 2.90 16.08 -6.05
C PHE A 43 3.67 16.52 -7.30
N THR A 44 4.93 16.09 -7.46
CA THR A 44 5.71 16.28 -8.69
C THR A 44 5.11 15.47 -9.83
N ASP A 45 5.37 15.89 -11.08
CA ASP A 45 4.98 15.19 -12.30
C ASP A 45 3.48 14.86 -12.38
N PRO A 46 2.60 15.87 -12.37
CA PRO A 46 1.14 15.67 -12.29
C PRO A 46 0.59 14.82 -13.46
N THR A 47 1.22 14.86 -14.62
CA THR A 47 0.78 14.06 -15.79
C THR A 47 0.88 12.56 -15.50
N ILE A 48 2.01 12.08 -14.96
CA ILE A 48 2.21 10.66 -14.61
C ILE A 48 1.23 10.24 -13.51
N ARG A 49 0.89 11.13 -12.59
CA ARG A 49 -0.05 10.87 -11.50
C ARG A 49 -1.48 10.78 -11.99
N VAL A 50 -1.90 11.67 -12.89
CA VAL A 50 -3.22 11.62 -13.53
C VAL A 50 -3.33 10.36 -14.40
N GLU A 51 -2.29 9.97 -15.11
CA GLU A 51 -2.26 8.70 -15.85
C GLU A 51 -2.40 7.50 -14.90
N ALA A 52 -1.75 7.55 -13.74
CA ALA A 52 -1.91 6.51 -12.72
C ALA A 52 -3.36 6.44 -12.21
N GLU A 53 -4.00 7.57 -11.91
CA GLU A 53 -5.42 7.62 -11.54
C GLU A 53 -6.32 7.02 -12.63
N ALA A 54 -6.09 7.42 -13.88
CA ALA A 54 -6.88 6.91 -15.01
C ALA A 54 -6.72 5.40 -15.18
N THR A 55 -5.51 4.86 -15.02
CA THR A 55 -5.22 3.44 -15.28
C THR A 55 -5.45 2.54 -14.08
N GLU A 56 -5.08 2.97 -12.87
CA GLU A 56 -5.11 2.14 -11.66
C GLU A 56 -6.45 2.28 -10.91
N VAL A 57 -6.99 3.50 -10.81
CA VAL A 57 -8.26 3.77 -10.10
C VAL A 57 -9.44 3.60 -11.04
N LEU A 58 -9.55 4.39 -12.11
CA LEU A 58 -10.69 4.32 -13.03
C LEU A 58 -10.65 3.05 -13.88
N GLY A 59 -9.50 2.71 -14.44
CA GLY A 59 -9.29 1.51 -15.27
C GLY A 59 -9.07 0.22 -14.48
N GLN A 60 -8.82 0.32 -13.17
CA GLN A 60 -8.64 -0.80 -12.23
C GLN A 60 -7.62 -1.87 -12.68
N ARG A 61 -6.58 -1.44 -13.41
CA ARG A 61 -5.59 -2.32 -14.04
C ARG A 61 -4.96 -3.32 -13.08
N LYS A 62 -4.57 -2.90 -11.88
CA LYS A 62 -3.99 -3.79 -10.85
C LYS A 62 -4.99 -4.77 -10.28
N LEU A 63 -6.25 -4.35 -10.12
CA LEU A 63 -7.32 -5.23 -9.67
C LEU A 63 -7.62 -6.33 -10.69
N LEU A 64 -7.62 -6.01 -11.97
CA LEU A 64 -7.87 -6.94 -13.08
C LEU A 64 -6.76 -7.98 -13.29
N LYS A 65 -5.57 -7.85 -12.65
CA LYS A 65 -4.59 -8.95 -12.61
C LYS A 65 -5.20 -10.26 -12.04
N TRP A 66 -6.21 -10.14 -11.19
CA TRP A 66 -7.01 -11.26 -10.68
C TRP A 66 -8.42 -11.14 -11.26
N ILE A 67 -8.66 -11.82 -12.37
CA ILE A 67 -9.81 -11.58 -13.26
C ILE A 67 -11.16 -11.63 -12.52
N VAL A 68 -11.45 -12.70 -11.79
CA VAL A 68 -12.78 -12.89 -11.17
C VAL A 68 -13.07 -11.80 -10.11
N PRO A 69 -12.24 -11.61 -9.06
CA PRO A 69 -12.50 -10.55 -8.10
C PRO A 69 -12.32 -9.16 -8.71
N GLY A 70 -11.50 -9.01 -9.76
CA GLY A 70 -11.31 -7.75 -10.47
C GLY A 70 -12.58 -7.31 -11.19
N ILE A 71 -13.21 -8.19 -11.98
CA ILE A 71 -14.48 -7.88 -12.66
C ILE A 71 -15.59 -7.59 -11.66
N ALA A 72 -15.70 -8.38 -10.58
CA ALA A 72 -16.67 -8.10 -9.53
C ALA A 72 -16.47 -6.71 -8.91
N HIS A 73 -15.21 -6.29 -8.74
CA HIS A 73 -14.90 -4.95 -8.23
C HIS A 73 -15.18 -3.84 -9.27
N VAL A 74 -14.95 -4.10 -10.56
CA VAL A 74 -15.34 -3.16 -11.63
C VAL A 74 -16.85 -2.89 -11.57
N PHE A 75 -17.68 -3.92 -11.39
CA PHE A 75 -19.13 -3.75 -11.26
C PHE A 75 -19.50 -2.93 -10.01
N ALA A 76 -18.88 -3.21 -8.87
CA ALA A 76 -19.12 -2.45 -7.65
C ALA A 76 -18.64 -0.99 -7.76
N PHE A 77 -17.46 -0.76 -8.32
CA PHE A 77 -16.86 0.57 -8.44
C PHE A 77 -17.62 1.48 -9.42
N TRP A 78 -17.84 1.02 -10.66
CA TRP A 78 -18.59 1.79 -11.64
C TRP A 78 -20.06 1.90 -11.26
N GLY A 79 -20.61 0.86 -10.59
CA GLY A 79 -21.93 0.93 -9.98
C GLY A 79 -22.01 2.04 -8.93
N PHE A 80 -21.03 2.17 -8.04
CA PHE A 80 -20.98 3.26 -7.07
C PHE A 80 -20.98 4.64 -7.75
N ILE A 81 -20.24 4.81 -8.84
CA ILE A 81 -20.18 6.10 -9.58
C ILE A 81 -21.53 6.40 -10.27
N VAL A 82 -22.08 5.44 -11.02
CA VAL A 82 -23.34 5.64 -11.76
C VAL A 82 -24.51 5.81 -10.80
N LEU A 83 -24.61 4.96 -9.77
CA LEU A 83 -25.65 5.06 -8.76
C LEU A 83 -25.50 6.28 -7.84
N GLY A 84 -24.37 7.01 -7.94
CA GLY A 84 -24.23 8.33 -7.32
C GLY A 84 -25.33 9.32 -7.78
N LEU A 85 -25.85 9.18 -8.99
CA LEU A 85 -26.99 9.98 -9.49
C LEU A 85 -28.27 9.68 -8.70
N THR A 86 -28.53 8.41 -8.40
CA THR A 86 -29.72 8.00 -7.64
C THR A 86 -29.74 8.58 -6.22
N ILE A 87 -28.57 8.91 -5.65
CA ILE A 87 -28.47 9.60 -4.36
C ILE A 87 -29.02 11.02 -4.49
N ILE A 88 -28.64 11.73 -5.57
CA ILE A 88 -29.15 13.08 -5.86
C ILE A 88 -30.67 13.03 -6.08
N GLU A 89 -31.15 12.04 -6.82
CA GLU A 89 -32.58 11.83 -7.04
C GLU A 89 -33.32 11.55 -5.72
N ALA A 90 -32.79 10.69 -4.86
CA ALA A 90 -33.38 10.38 -3.58
C ALA A 90 -33.51 11.63 -2.68
N PHE A 91 -32.46 12.47 -2.62
CA PHE A 91 -32.52 13.73 -1.87
C PHE A 91 -33.50 14.74 -2.49
N GLY A 92 -33.54 14.83 -3.81
CA GLY A 92 -34.50 15.70 -4.52
C GLY A 92 -35.95 15.26 -4.30
N ALA A 93 -36.20 13.95 -4.36
CA ALA A 93 -37.48 13.33 -4.14
C ALA A 93 -38.03 13.51 -2.71
N LEU A 94 -37.21 13.86 -1.73
CA LEU A 94 -37.70 14.27 -0.40
C LEU A 94 -38.62 15.51 -0.47
N TYR A 95 -38.38 16.42 -1.42
CA TYR A 95 -39.04 17.72 -1.50
C TYR A 95 -39.97 17.85 -2.70
N VAL A 96 -39.67 17.15 -3.80
CA VAL A 96 -40.40 17.17 -5.06
C VAL A 96 -40.64 15.73 -5.51
N ALA A 97 -41.91 15.30 -5.54
CA ALA A 97 -42.24 13.88 -5.77
C ALA A 97 -41.74 13.35 -7.10
N ASP A 98 -41.82 14.12 -8.17
CA ASP A 98 -41.37 13.83 -9.54
C ASP A 98 -39.99 14.43 -9.84
N PHE A 99 -39.13 14.54 -8.83
CA PHE A 99 -37.80 15.13 -9.01
C PHE A 99 -36.99 14.35 -10.03
N ALA A 100 -36.45 15.08 -11.01
CA ALA A 100 -35.50 14.58 -11.98
C ALA A 100 -34.22 15.43 -11.96
N VAL A 101 -33.05 14.79 -12.10
CA VAL A 101 -31.78 15.52 -12.21
C VAL A 101 -31.86 16.47 -13.42
N PRO A 102 -31.56 17.77 -13.28
CA PRO A 102 -31.64 18.72 -14.38
C PRO A 102 -30.89 18.22 -15.63
N ILE A 103 -31.50 18.39 -16.81
CA ILE A 103 -31.00 18.04 -18.13
C ILE A 103 -31.08 16.55 -18.47
N ILE A 104 -30.57 15.68 -17.59
CA ILE A 104 -30.39 14.25 -17.89
C ILE A 104 -31.39 13.32 -17.21
N GLY A 105 -32.08 13.78 -16.16
CA GLY A 105 -32.87 12.95 -15.26
C GLY A 105 -34.17 12.40 -15.85
N THR A 106 -34.47 12.66 -17.11
CA THR A 106 -35.59 12.06 -17.85
C THR A 106 -35.14 11.23 -19.05
N TRP A 107 -33.82 11.09 -19.25
CA TRP A 107 -33.31 10.33 -20.38
C TRP A 107 -33.40 8.82 -20.14
N ALA A 108 -34.00 8.09 -21.07
CA ALA A 108 -34.13 6.65 -21.00
C ALA A 108 -32.78 5.93 -20.79
N ILE A 109 -31.70 6.46 -21.37
CA ILE A 109 -30.35 5.88 -21.22
C ILE A 109 -29.83 6.01 -19.77
N VAL A 110 -30.22 7.04 -19.04
CA VAL A 110 -29.83 7.22 -17.64
C VAL A 110 -30.57 6.21 -16.77
N GLY A 111 -31.92 6.12 -16.90
CA GLY A 111 -32.70 5.10 -16.20
C GLY A 111 -32.24 3.67 -16.49
N PHE A 112 -31.90 3.39 -17.76
CA PHE A 112 -31.32 2.09 -18.14
C PHE A 112 -29.97 1.84 -17.47
N ALA A 113 -29.06 2.83 -17.47
CA ALA A 113 -27.75 2.69 -16.88
C ALA A 113 -27.83 2.46 -15.36
N GLU A 114 -28.69 3.20 -14.67
CA GLU A 114 -28.86 3.05 -13.21
C GLU A 114 -29.38 1.67 -12.85
N ASP A 115 -30.42 1.18 -13.53
CA ASP A 115 -30.94 -0.17 -13.29
C ASP A 115 -29.92 -1.27 -13.65
N LEU A 116 -29.23 -1.12 -14.78
CA LEU A 116 -28.17 -2.05 -15.19
C LEU A 116 -27.06 -2.13 -14.15
N PHE A 117 -26.54 -0.98 -13.73
CA PHE A 117 -25.44 -0.96 -12.74
C PHE A 117 -25.92 -1.41 -11.35
N ALA A 118 -27.17 -1.15 -10.97
CA ALA A 118 -27.72 -1.72 -9.74
C ALA A 118 -27.71 -3.27 -9.76
N ILE A 119 -28.09 -3.89 -10.88
CA ILE A 119 -28.01 -5.34 -11.06
C ILE A 119 -26.54 -5.81 -11.09
N LEU A 120 -25.66 -5.13 -11.80
CA LEU A 120 -24.22 -5.48 -11.86
C LEU A 120 -23.58 -5.41 -10.47
N VAL A 121 -23.96 -4.44 -9.63
CA VAL A 121 -23.53 -4.38 -8.22
C VAL A 121 -23.99 -5.64 -7.47
N LEU A 122 -25.26 -6.07 -7.61
CA LEU A 122 -25.74 -7.30 -6.98
C LEU A 122 -24.96 -8.53 -7.44
N VAL A 123 -24.65 -8.63 -8.71
CA VAL A 123 -23.78 -9.69 -9.26
C VAL A 123 -22.38 -9.62 -8.63
N GLY A 124 -21.79 -8.42 -8.57
CA GLY A 124 -20.46 -8.20 -7.99
C GLY A 124 -20.38 -8.63 -6.52
N ILE A 125 -21.33 -8.19 -5.68
CA ILE A 125 -21.34 -8.57 -4.27
C ILE A 125 -21.63 -10.05 -4.06
N THR A 126 -22.43 -10.68 -4.93
CA THR A 126 -22.65 -12.13 -4.91
C THR A 126 -21.35 -12.88 -5.21
N ILE A 127 -20.58 -12.46 -6.21
CA ILE A 127 -19.26 -13.03 -6.50
C ILE A 127 -18.33 -12.86 -5.30
N PHE A 128 -18.31 -11.70 -4.65
CA PHE A 128 -17.50 -11.48 -3.44
C PHE A 128 -17.93 -12.38 -2.28
N ALA A 129 -19.25 -12.59 -2.09
CA ALA A 129 -19.75 -13.52 -1.08
C ALA A 129 -19.29 -14.96 -1.37
N LEU A 130 -19.38 -15.42 -2.61
CA LEU A 130 -18.89 -16.74 -3.03
C LEU A 130 -17.37 -16.89 -2.82
N ILE A 131 -16.58 -15.90 -3.20
CA ILE A 131 -15.12 -15.89 -2.95
C ILE A 131 -14.81 -16.02 -1.46
N ARG A 132 -15.56 -15.33 -0.58
CA ARG A 132 -15.38 -15.44 0.87
C ARG A 132 -15.77 -16.80 1.43
N LEU A 133 -16.81 -17.41 0.90
CA LEU A 133 -17.23 -18.77 1.29
C LEU A 133 -16.23 -19.84 0.85
N THR A 134 -15.61 -19.67 -0.31
CA THR A 134 -14.60 -20.61 -0.84
C THR A 134 -13.22 -20.42 -0.25
N ASN A 135 -12.88 -19.23 0.27
CA ASN A 135 -11.63 -18.91 0.94
C ASN A 135 -11.86 -18.57 2.43
N ASP A 136 -12.67 -19.37 3.09
CA ASP A 136 -13.01 -19.14 4.52
C ASP A 136 -11.77 -19.43 5.40
N PRO A 137 -11.22 -18.40 6.10
CA PRO A 137 -10.03 -18.58 6.93
C PRO A 137 -10.23 -19.53 8.12
N ARG A 138 -11.47 -19.83 8.51
CA ARG A 138 -11.76 -20.86 9.53
C ARG A 138 -11.47 -22.27 9.04
N LYS A 139 -11.55 -22.51 7.73
CA LYS A 139 -11.31 -23.80 7.10
C LYS A 139 -9.90 -23.91 6.54
N GLU A 140 -9.46 -22.87 5.83
CA GLU A 140 -8.19 -22.82 5.12
C GLU A 140 -7.02 -22.38 6.01
N GLY A 141 -7.32 -21.84 7.22
CA GLY A 141 -6.31 -21.32 8.11
C GLY A 141 -5.40 -20.28 7.41
N ARG A 142 -4.12 -20.41 7.61
CA ARG A 142 -3.07 -19.55 7.02
C ARG A 142 -3.08 -19.51 5.48
N ALA A 143 -3.55 -20.56 4.81
CA ALA A 143 -3.62 -20.62 3.36
C ALA A 143 -4.67 -19.66 2.77
N SER A 144 -5.67 -19.26 3.56
CA SER A 144 -6.62 -18.26 3.14
C SER A 144 -5.97 -16.88 3.06
N ARG A 145 -6.10 -16.19 1.93
CA ARG A 145 -5.67 -14.78 1.83
C ARG A 145 -6.42 -13.85 2.78
N PHE A 146 -7.57 -14.26 3.31
CA PHE A 146 -8.36 -13.51 4.28
C PHE A 146 -8.00 -13.82 5.74
N PHE A 147 -7.05 -14.73 5.98
CA PHE A 147 -6.59 -15.01 7.34
C PHE A 147 -6.13 -13.72 8.02
N GLY A 148 -6.60 -13.46 9.24
CA GLY A 148 -6.31 -12.23 9.97
C GLY A 148 -7.03 -10.97 9.46
N SER A 149 -8.00 -11.09 8.54
CA SER A 149 -8.84 -9.96 8.11
C SER A 149 -10.13 -9.90 8.92
N HIS A 150 -10.65 -8.68 9.17
CA HIS A 150 -11.93 -8.48 9.85
C HIS A 150 -13.10 -9.05 9.02
N THR A 151 -13.45 -10.30 9.28
CA THR A 151 -14.43 -11.07 8.50
C THR A 151 -15.84 -10.55 8.70
N ALA A 152 -16.26 -10.27 9.94
CA ALA A 152 -17.60 -9.76 10.26
C ALA A 152 -17.89 -8.42 9.56
N GLY A 153 -16.93 -7.49 9.59
CA GLY A 153 -17.03 -6.21 8.89
C GLY A 153 -17.23 -6.36 7.39
N ALA A 154 -16.58 -7.36 6.78
CA ALA A 154 -16.76 -7.61 5.35
C ALA A 154 -18.16 -8.12 4.99
N TRP A 155 -18.74 -9.01 5.79
CA TRP A 155 -20.12 -9.47 5.59
C TRP A 155 -21.12 -8.34 5.82
N LEU A 156 -20.89 -7.50 6.83
CA LEU A 156 -21.71 -6.32 7.09
C LEU A 156 -21.75 -5.39 5.86
N ILE A 157 -20.62 -5.14 5.22
CA ILE A 157 -20.59 -4.28 4.02
C ILE A 157 -21.36 -4.91 2.85
N LEU A 158 -21.17 -6.20 2.58
CA LEU A 158 -21.93 -6.87 1.52
C LEU A 158 -23.44 -6.78 1.78
N PHE A 159 -23.85 -6.97 3.03
CA PHE A 159 -25.24 -6.82 3.45
C PHE A 159 -25.74 -5.38 3.28
N MET A 160 -24.94 -4.38 3.65
CA MET A 160 -25.33 -2.97 3.49
C MET A 160 -25.45 -2.56 2.02
N ILE A 161 -24.52 -2.99 1.15
CA ILE A 161 -24.60 -2.71 -0.29
C ILE A 161 -25.85 -3.37 -0.89
N PHE A 162 -26.17 -4.62 -0.49
CA PHE A 162 -27.41 -5.26 -0.89
C PHE A 162 -28.62 -4.40 -0.51
N ASN A 163 -28.65 -3.87 0.73
CA ASN A 163 -29.76 -3.05 1.19
C ASN A 163 -29.84 -1.69 0.47
N VAL A 164 -28.72 -1.09 0.08
CA VAL A 164 -28.74 0.11 -0.77
C VAL A 164 -29.52 -0.17 -2.07
N VAL A 165 -29.19 -1.27 -2.75
CA VAL A 165 -29.83 -1.62 -4.03
C VAL A 165 -31.28 -2.08 -3.82
N TRP A 166 -31.54 -2.87 -2.78
CA TRP A 166 -32.89 -3.31 -2.47
C TRP A 166 -33.83 -2.15 -2.16
N THR A 167 -33.42 -1.21 -1.31
CA THR A 167 -34.23 -0.04 -0.96
C THR A 167 -34.38 0.94 -2.13
N LEU A 168 -33.38 1.00 -3.02
CA LEU A 168 -33.46 1.75 -4.28
C LEU A 168 -34.62 1.21 -5.13
N PHE A 169 -34.64 -0.10 -5.42
CA PHE A 169 -35.71 -0.69 -6.20
C PHE A 169 -37.09 -0.62 -5.49
N LEU A 170 -37.11 -0.66 -4.16
CA LEU A 170 -38.35 -0.57 -3.40
C LEU A 170 -39.08 0.78 -3.62
N TYR A 171 -38.37 1.90 -3.44
CA TYR A 171 -39.00 3.20 -3.62
C TYR A 171 -39.24 3.54 -5.09
N ARG A 172 -38.36 3.15 -6.01
CA ARG A 172 -38.55 3.39 -7.46
C ARG A 172 -39.72 2.60 -8.02
N ALA A 173 -39.88 1.33 -7.62
CA ALA A 173 -41.04 0.53 -7.97
C ALA A 173 -42.35 1.20 -7.50
N ALA A 174 -42.35 1.77 -6.31
CA ALA A 174 -43.52 2.51 -5.80
C ALA A 174 -43.76 3.82 -6.60
N GLN A 175 -42.71 4.56 -6.99
CA GLN A 175 -42.80 5.74 -7.85
C GLN A 175 -43.38 5.41 -9.24
N VAL A 176 -43.03 4.26 -9.82
CA VAL A 176 -43.66 3.77 -11.07
C VAL A 176 -45.18 3.63 -10.88
N ASN A 177 -45.60 3.00 -9.77
CA ASN A 177 -47.04 2.76 -9.51
C ASN A 177 -47.81 4.02 -9.09
N THR A 178 -47.14 5.03 -8.53
CA THR A 178 -47.75 6.33 -8.18
C THR A 178 -47.73 7.33 -9.35
N GLY A 179 -47.00 7.00 -10.44
CA GLY A 179 -46.91 7.84 -11.64
C GLY A 179 -45.98 9.05 -11.53
N VAL A 180 -45.10 9.08 -10.49
CA VAL A 180 -44.13 10.16 -10.28
C VAL A 180 -42.71 9.77 -10.65
N PHE A 181 -42.52 8.57 -11.21
CA PHE A 181 -41.20 8.06 -11.62
C PHE A 181 -40.65 8.89 -12.79
N PRO A 182 -39.42 9.44 -12.69
CA PRO A 182 -38.89 10.39 -13.67
C PRO A 182 -38.51 9.77 -15.02
N PHE A 183 -38.33 8.45 -15.10
CA PHE A 183 -37.91 7.76 -16.31
C PHE A 183 -39.10 6.98 -16.92
N PRO A 184 -39.82 7.56 -17.88
CA PRO A 184 -40.98 6.86 -18.48
C PRO A 184 -40.59 5.63 -19.28
N ASP A 185 -39.31 5.56 -19.72
CA ASP A 185 -38.75 4.44 -20.50
C ASP A 185 -37.32 4.14 -20.04
N GLY A 186 -36.90 2.89 -20.14
CA GLY A 186 -35.50 2.46 -19.96
C GLY A 186 -35.17 1.83 -18.61
N ALA A 187 -35.87 2.15 -17.52
CA ALA A 187 -35.62 1.62 -16.19
C ALA A 187 -36.27 0.23 -16.00
N PHE A 188 -35.82 -0.74 -16.75
CA PHE A 188 -36.43 -2.06 -16.92
C PHE A 188 -36.59 -2.87 -15.62
N ALA A 189 -35.64 -2.77 -14.70
CA ALA A 189 -35.72 -3.49 -13.44
C ALA A 189 -36.65 -2.80 -12.45
N SER A 190 -36.62 -1.47 -12.36
CA SER A 190 -37.57 -0.68 -11.55
C SER A 190 -39.01 -0.94 -11.97
N GLU A 191 -39.29 -0.97 -13.29
CA GLU A 191 -40.61 -1.32 -13.83
C GLU A 191 -41.00 -2.78 -13.51
N TYR A 192 -40.08 -3.73 -13.62
CA TYR A 192 -40.34 -5.11 -13.28
C TYR A 192 -40.68 -5.27 -11.78
N PHE A 193 -39.94 -4.67 -10.89
CA PHE A 193 -40.25 -4.69 -9.44
C PHE A 193 -41.57 -3.96 -9.10
N ALA A 194 -41.95 -2.94 -9.87
CA ALA A 194 -43.24 -2.29 -9.71
C ALA A 194 -44.42 -3.26 -9.87
N THR A 195 -44.31 -4.24 -10.75
CA THR A 195 -45.35 -5.26 -10.93
C THR A 195 -45.65 -6.08 -9.67
N TRP A 196 -44.65 -6.24 -8.78
CA TRP A 196 -44.81 -7.02 -7.54
C TRP A 196 -45.69 -6.33 -6.51
N ILE A 197 -45.75 -4.99 -6.52
CA ILE A 197 -46.48 -4.18 -5.52
C ILE A 197 -47.65 -3.40 -6.12
N ASN A 198 -47.87 -3.50 -7.43
CA ASN A 198 -48.98 -2.79 -8.11
C ASN A 198 -50.37 -3.13 -7.51
N GLY A 199 -50.59 -4.41 -7.17
CA GLY A 199 -51.83 -4.88 -6.58
C GLY A 199 -52.17 -4.32 -5.20
N LEU A 200 -51.26 -3.62 -4.53
CA LEU A 200 -51.44 -3.03 -3.20
C LEU A 200 -52.24 -1.72 -3.21
N GLY A 201 -52.52 -1.17 -4.40
CA GLY A 201 -53.26 0.10 -4.58
C GLY A 201 -52.38 1.36 -4.38
N ILE A 202 -52.92 2.48 -4.89
CA ILE A 202 -52.15 3.77 -4.98
C ILE A 202 -51.69 4.26 -3.61
N HIS A 203 -52.59 4.30 -2.65
CA HIS A 203 -52.28 4.87 -1.31
C HIS A 203 -51.20 4.06 -0.57
N THR A 204 -51.21 2.75 -0.71
CA THR A 204 -50.16 1.91 -0.14
C THR A 204 -48.82 2.14 -0.84
N ASN A 205 -48.80 2.30 -2.19
CA ASN A 205 -47.60 2.62 -2.94
C ASN A 205 -47.04 4.01 -2.55
N GLU A 206 -47.85 5.02 -2.28
CA GLU A 206 -47.40 6.33 -1.77
C GLU A 206 -46.65 6.21 -0.44
N TRP A 207 -47.12 5.35 0.48
CA TRP A 207 -46.40 5.07 1.72
C TRP A 207 -45.15 4.22 1.53
N ILE A 208 -45.19 3.21 0.65
CA ILE A 208 -44.02 2.41 0.31
C ILE A 208 -42.95 3.31 -0.31
N GLU A 209 -43.30 4.22 -1.20
CA GLU A 209 -42.40 5.25 -1.76
C GLU A 209 -41.75 6.08 -0.66
N THR A 210 -42.54 6.67 0.23
CA THR A 210 -42.06 7.52 1.31
C THR A 210 -41.14 6.78 2.29
N ILE A 211 -41.55 5.59 2.76
CA ILE A 211 -40.76 4.77 3.69
C ILE A 211 -39.54 4.22 3.00
N GLY A 212 -39.70 3.73 1.76
CA GLY A 212 -38.59 3.20 0.95
C GLY A 212 -37.52 4.26 0.70
N LEU A 213 -37.91 5.50 0.46
CA LEU A 213 -37.00 6.63 0.29
C LEU A 213 -36.23 6.94 1.58
N TRP A 214 -36.90 7.01 2.74
CA TRP A 214 -36.22 7.19 4.03
C TRP A 214 -35.26 6.06 4.34
N LEU A 215 -35.66 4.82 4.07
CA LEU A 215 -34.79 3.64 4.24
C LEU A 215 -33.57 3.73 3.33
N ASN A 216 -33.74 4.09 2.05
CA ASN A 216 -32.65 4.19 1.11
C ASN A 216 -31.63 5.25 1.55
N ILE A 217 -32.06 6.46 1.84
CA ILE A 217 -31.20 7.55 2.35
C ILE A 217 -30.54 7.12 3.67
N GLY A 218 -31.30 6.54 4.60
CA GLY A 218 -30.78 6.06 5.88
C GLY A 218 -29.72 5.00 5.72
N VAL A 219 -29.96 3.99 4.88
CA VAL A 219 -28.99 2.90 4.60
C VAL A 219 -27.72 3.44 3.94
N ILE A 220 -27.83 4.36 2.97
CA ILE A 220 -26.69 4.99 2.32
C ILE A 220 -25.85 5.77 3.33
N LEU A 221 -26.46 6.58 4.17
CA LEU A 221 -25.75 7.41 5.16
C LEU A 221 -25.16 6.57 6.32
N VAL A 222 -25.86 5.51 6.75
CA VAL A 222 -25.29 4.53 7.70
C VAL A 222 -24.14 3.78 7.08
N LEU A 223 -24.24 3.36 5.81
CA LEU A 223 -23.13 2.76 5.08
C LEU A 223 -21.94 3.72 5.02
N LEU A 224 -22.14 5.01 4.76
CA LEU A 224 -21.08 6.02 4.80
C LEU A 224 -20.38 6.05 6.16
N LEU A 225 -21.12 6.02 7.27
CA LEU A 225 -20.54 5.96 8.61
C LEU A 225 -19.73 4.68 8.83
N ILE A 226 -20.22 3.53 8.36
CA ILE A 226 -19.50 2.25 8.44
C ILE A 226 -18.23 2.33 7.61
N VAL A 227 -18.28 2.87 6.39
CA VAL A 227 -17.12 3.06 5.52
C VAL A 227 -16.04 3.90 6.21
N LEU A 228 -16.39 5.02 6.81
CA LEU A 228 -15.45 5.92 7.51
C LEU A 228 -14.84 5.30 8.78
N ASN A 229 -15.38 4.19 9.29
CA ASN A 229 -14.90 3.50 10.48
C ASN A 229 -14.42 2.06 10.20
N SER A 230 -14.18 1.70 8.94
CA SER A 230 -13.80 0.34 8.55
C SER A 230 -12.72 0.33 7.47
N LYS A 231 -12.25 -0.87 7.13
CA LYS A 231 -11.33 -1.08 5.99
C LYS A 231 -11.85 -0.58 4.63
N HIS A 232 -13.15 -0.24 4.54
CA HIS A 232 -13.74 0.33 3.33
C HIS A 232 -13.48 1.84 3.19
N LEU A 233 -12.78 2.44 4.17
CA LEU A 233 -12.23 3.80 4.07
C LEU A 233 -11.42 4.00 2.78
N HIS A 234 -10.89 2.92 2.19
CA HIS A 234 -10.19 2.96 0.90
C HIS A 234 -11.01 3.58 -0.23
N ILE A 235 -12.33 3.61 -0.15
CA ILE A 235 -13.18 4.29 -1.15
C ILE A 235 -12.74 5.76 -1.31
N PHE A 236 -12.34 6.40 -0.21
CA PHE A 236 -11.86 7.79 -0.21
C PHE A 236 -10.34 7.90 -0.23
N THR A 237 -9.64 6.96 0.42
CA THR A 237 -8.17 7.05 0.57
C THR A 237 -7.41 6.42 -0.58
N ALA A 238 -7.97 5.45 -1.32
CA ALA A 238 -7.26 4.81 -2.44
C ALA A 238 -6.90 5.79 -3.57
N PRO A 239 -7.81 6.67 -4.07
CA PRO A 239 -7.41 7.67 -5.05
C PRO A 239 -6.29 8.57 -4.53
N VAL A 240 -6.41 9.07 -3.30
CA VAL A 240 -5.35 9.90 -2.69
C VAL A 240 -4.04 9.12 -2.61
N ASN A 241 -4.09 7.85 -2.22
CA ASN A 241 -2.91 7.00 -2.07
C ASN A 241 -2.23 6.72 -3.41
N VAL A 242 -2.98 6.38 -4.44
CA VAL A 242 -2.46 6.15 -5.80
C VAL A 242 -1.86 7.42 -6.37
N TYR A 243 -2.55 8.56 -6.25
CA TYR A 243 -2.06 9.85 -6.74
C TYR A 243 -0.73 10.24 -6.07
N THR A 244 -0.61 10.03 -4.77
CA THR A 244 0.57 10.43 -3.97
C THR A 244 1.63 9.35 -3.82
N SER A 245 1.46 8.17 -4.41
CA SER A 245 2.47 7.11 -4.40
C SER A 245 3.75 7.51 -5.16
N ARG A 246 4.86 6.81 -4.89
CA ARG A 246 6.13 7.04 -5.57
C ARG A 246 6.01 6.81 -7.08
N ARG A 247 6.61 7.73 -7.86
CA ARG A 247 6.70 7.61 -9.32
C ARG A 247 8.13 7.83 -9.80
N PRO A 248 8.67 6.95 -10.64
CA PRO A 248 8.12 5.63 -10.97
C PRO A 248 7.90 4.79 -9.72
N ASP A 249 7.15 3.69 -9.81
CA ASP A 249 6.63 2.94 -8.66
C ASP A 249 7.68 2.56 -7.58
N ALA A 250 7.19 2.20 -6.39
CA ALA A 250 8.01 1.80 -5.24
C ALA A 250 8.62 0.39 -5.37
N LEU A 251 8.75 -0.14 -6.60
CA LEU A 251 9.28 -1.47 -6.87
C LEU A 251 10.77 -1.38 -7.23
N GLY A 252 11.60 -1.85 -6.35
CA GLY A 252 13.05 -1.96 -6.51
C GLY A 252 13.84 -0.95 -5.69
N PRO A 253 13.96 0.34 -6.06
CA PRO A 253 14.80 1.28 -5.33
C PRO A 253 14.17 1.65 -3.98
N LEU A 254 14.97 1.68 -2.92
CA LEU A 254 14.58 2.26 -1.64
C LEU A 254 14.63 3.78 -1.71
N GLN A 255 13.78 4.45 -0.92
CA GLN A 255 13.90 5.89 -0.74
C GLN A 255 15.14 6.24 0.09
N PRO A 256 15.85 7.35 -0.20
CA PRO A 256 16.84 7.88 0.71
C PRO A 256 16.16 8.34 2.01
N ILE A 257 16.92 8.40 3.10
CA ILE A 257 16.47 9.08 4.30
C ILE A 257 16.43 10.58 3.97
N MET A 258 15.33 11.24 4.34
CA MET A 258 15.09 12.64 4.02
C MET A 258 15.14 13.48 5.28
N TYR A 259 15.79 14.63 5.20
CA TYR A 259 15.77 15.68 6.22
C TYR A 259 15.47 17.03 5.56
N ASP A 260 14.53 17.76 6.09
CA ASP A 260 14.07 19.07 5.58
C ASP A 260 13.87 19.11 4.04
N GLY A 261 13.29 18.04 3.52
CA GLY A 261 12.93 17.93 2.10
C GLY A 261 14.08 17.54 1.15
N LYS A 262 15.26 17.24 1.67
CA LYS A 262 16.43 16.78 0.91
C LYS A 262 16.92 15.43 1.42
N PRO A 263 17.68 14.67 0.62
CA PRO A 263 18.40 13.51 1.13
C PRO A 263 19.30 13.93 2.30
N LEU A 264 19.31 13.11 3.36
CA LEU A 264 20.13 13.33 4.54
C LEU A 264 21.62 13.27 4.16
N ASP A 265 22.38 14.25 4.62
CA ASP A 265 23.84 14.20 4.58
C ASP A 265 24.34 13.31 5.73
N PHE A 266 25.05 12.24 5.38
CA PHE A 266 25.60 11.29 6.34
C PHE A 266 27.00 11.68 6.86
N GLU A 267 27.65 12.70 6.26
CA GLU A 267 28.93 13.22 6.74
C GLU A 267 28.73 14.20 7.91
N ASP A 268 27.65 15.00 7.87
CA ASP A 268 27.31 15.98 8.92
C ASP A 268 25.79 15.97 9.21
N PRO A 269 25.27 14.87 9.79
CA PRO A 269 23.84 14.74 10.05
C PRO A 269 23.39 15.68 11.18
N PRO A 270 22.25 16.40 11.02
CA PRO A 270 21.64 17.18 12.08
C PRO A 270 21.32 16.35 13.33
N GLU A 271 21.39 16.96 14.51
CA GLU A 271 21.15 16.27 15.80
C GLU A 271 19.74 15.68 15.90
N ASP A 272 18.73 16.31 15.27
CA ASP A 272 17.33 15.88 15.23
C ASP A 272 16.99 14.99 14.02
N ALA A 273 17.99 14.57 13.24
CA ALA A 273 17.78 13.70 12.09
C ALA A 273 17.25 12.32 12.50
N LEU A 274 16.24 11.82 11.77
CA LEU A 274 15.70 10.48 11.97
C LEU A 274 16.42 9.47 11.07
N PHE A 275 17.05 8.49 11.69
CA PHE A 275 17.69 7.37 11.00
C PHE A 275 16.73 6.16 10.90
N GLY A 276 15.56 6.38 10.30
CA GLY A 276 14.50 5.39 10.20
C GLY A 276 13.29 5.73 11.08
N LYS A 277 12.46 4.73 11.38
CA LYS A 277 11.20 4.92 12.10
C LYS A 277 11.04 3.85 13.18
N GLY A 278 11.09 4.27 14.42
CA GLY A 278 10.94 3.45 15.63
C GLY A 278 9.68 3.78 16.45
N HIS A 279 8.92 4.79 16.04
CA HIS A 279 7.67 5.17 16.68
C HIS A 279 6.64 5.67 15.66
N ILE A 280 5.34 5.54 15.97
CA ILE A 280 4.28 5.93 15.02
C ILE A 280 4.32 7.41 14.63
N SER A 281 4.72 8.32 15.53
CA SER A 281 4.85 9.76 15.28
C SER A 281 5.95 10.13 14.27
N GLU A 282 6.85 9.22 13.95
CA GLU A 282 7.95 9.43 13.02
C GLU A 282 7.55 9.17 11.56
N PHE A 283 6.37 8.57 11.37
CA PHE A 283 5.85 8.30 10.03
C PHE A 283 5.29 9.57 9.37
N THR A 284 5.38 9.60 8.04
CA THR A 284 4.89 10.73 7.26
C THR A 284 3.37 10.66 7.05
N TRP A 285 2.76 11.80 6.67
CA TRP A 285 1.34 11.84 6.31
C TRP A 285 0.98 10.83 5.20
N LYS A 286 1.92 10.59 4.25
CA LYS A 286 1.73 9.60 3.19
C LYS A 286 1.68 8.17 3.74
N ASN A 287 2.54 7.86 4.72
CA ASN A 287 2.52 6.56 5.37
C ASN A 287 1.18 6.34 6.12
N TYR A 288 0.65 7.37 6.78
CA TYR A 288 -0.68 7.28 7.41
C TYR A 288 -1.79 7.03 6.38
N VAL A 289 -1.71 7.66 5.20
CA VAL A 289 -2.66 7.38 4.10
C VAL A 289 -2.49 5.94 3.60
N ASP A 290 -1.27 5.40 3.49
CA ASP A 290 -1.01 3.98 3.18
C ASP A 290 -1.74 3.05 4.16
N PHE A 291 -1.60 3.30 5.46
CA PHE A 291 -2.23 2.48 6.50
C PHE A 291 -3.76 2.54 6.42
N MET A 292 -4.32 3.73 6.22
CA MET A 292 -5.76 3.94 6.08
C MET A 292 -6.33 3.36 4.77
N ALA A 293 -5.51 3.26 3.70
CA ALA A 293 -5.94 2.75 2.41
C ALA A 293 -5.98 1.21 2.34
N CYS A 294 -5.43 0.50 3.32
CA CYS A 294 -5.40 -0.96 3.32
C CYS A 294 -6.82 -1.55 3.32
N THR A 295 -7.13 -2.31 2.26
CA THR A 295 -8.43 -2.95 2.04
C THR A 295 -8.55 -4.33 2.70
N GLU A 296 -7.47 -4.85 3.28
CA GLU A 296 -7.37 -6.22 3.80
C GLU A 296 -7.69 -7.30 2.74
N CYS A 297 -7.44 -7.02 1.46
CA CYS A 297 -7.76 -7.95 0.37
C CYS A 297 -6.87 -9.20 0.34
N GLY A 298 -5.72 -9.15 1.00
CA GLY A 298 -4.79 -10.26 1.18
C GLY A 298 -3.93 -10.63 -0.02
N ARG A 299 -3.94 -9.89 -1.13
CA ARG A 299 -3.10 -10.19 -2.29
C ARG A 299 -1.60 -10.13 -1.96
N CYS A 300 -1.18 -9.16 -1.15
CA CYS A 300 0.21 -9.03 -0.70
C CYS A 300 0.63 -10.19 0.21
N GLN A 301 -0.27 -10.70 1.04
CA GLN A 301 -0.05 -11.87 1.89
C GLN A 301 0.09 -13.15 1.03
N ASP A 302 -0.84 -13.36 0.11
CA ASP A 302 -0.88 -14.53 -0.78
C ASP A 302 0.38 -14.66 -1.65
N GLN A 303 0.97 -13.55 -2.06
CA GLN A 303 2.18 -13.52 -2.89
C GLN A 303 3.48 -13.34 -2.10
N CYS A 304 3.42 -13.26 -0.78
CA CYS A 304 4.59 -13.07 0.05
C CYS A 304 5.37 -14.39 0.21
N PRO A 305 6.66 -14.47 -0.20
CA PRO A 305 7.45 -15.70 -0.03
C PRO A 305 7.67 -16.05 1.45
N ALA A 306 7.78 -15.05 2.34
CA ALA A 306 7.92 -15.31 3.77
C ALA A 306 6.65 -15.97 4.33
N TRP A 307 5.48 -15.44 4.00
CA TRP A 307 4.22 -16.04 4.42
C TRP A 307 4.03 -17.46 3.89
N ASN A 308 4.38 -17.69 2.62
CA ASN A 308 4.23 -19.00 1.97
C ASN A 308 5.25 -20.06 2.41
N THR A 309 6.28 -19.65 3.13
CA THR A 309 7.28 -20.53 3.76
C THR A 309 7.15 -20.59 5.28
N GLU A 310 5.96 -20.31 5.81
CA GLU A 310 5.61 -20.41 7.22
C GLU A 310 6.35 -19.45 8.17
N LYS A 311 6.95 -18.37 7.63
CA LYS A 311 7.50 -17.29 8.44
C LYS A 311 6.37 -16.34 8.91
N PRO A 312 6.54 -15.60 10.01
CA PRO A 312 5.46 -14.83 10.61
C PRO A 312 5.04 -13.59 9.80
N LEU A 313 5.87 -13.13 8.85
CA LEU A 313 5.57 -11.93 8.08
C LEU A 313 4.40 -12.13 7.11
N SER A 314 3.32 -11.40 7.35
CA SER A 314 2.31 -11.05 6.36
C SER A 314 2.36 -9.55 6.10
N PRO A 315 2.63 -9.08 4.87
CA PRO A 315 2.62 -7.64 4.58
C PRO A 315 1.27 -6.98 4.86
N LYS A 316 0.16 -7.71 4.73
CA LYS A 316 -1.18 -7.24 5.09
C LYS A 316 -1.30 -6.99 6.59
N LEU A 317 -0.90 -7.97 7.41
CA LEU A 317 -1.02 -7.88 8.87
C LEU A 317 -0.10 -6.79 9.42
N LEU A 318 1.11 -6.64 8.87
CA LEU A 318 2.01 -5.54 9.20
C LEU A 318 1.35 -4.17 9.01
N ILE A 319 0.70 -3.93 7.86
CA ILE A 319 0.00 -2.67 7.61
C ILE A 319 -1.20 -2.50 8.53
N MET A 320 -1.88 -3.59 8.88
CA MET A 320 -2.98 -3.55 9.85
C MET A 320 -2.49 -3.17 11.24
N ASP A 321 -1.36 -3.73 11.70
CA ASP A 321 -0.75 -3.36 12.98
C ASP A 321 -0.38 -1.88 13.02
N LEU A 322 0.25 -1.37 11.96
CA LEU A 322 0.61 0.05 11.84
C LEU A 322 -0.64 0.95 11.83
N ARG A 323 -1.71 0.53 11.13
CA ARG A 323 -3.00 1.23 11.12
C ARG A 323 -3.63 1.27 12.50
N ASP A 324 -3.69 0.13 13.16
CA ASP A 324 -4.36 0.01 14.46
C ASP A 324 -3.58 0.79 15.53
N ASN A 325 -2.24 0.78 15.46
CA ASN A 325 -1.40 1.62 16.32
C ASN A 325 -1.58 3.12 16.01
N LEU A 326 -1.71 3.52 14.73
CA LEU A 326 -2.02 4.90 14.34
C LEU A 326 -3.32 5.39 14.97
N PHE A 327 -4.38 4.58 14.93
CA PHE A 327 -5.66 4.95 15.52
C PHE A 327 -5.61 4.94 17.06
N ALA A 328 -4.93 3.99 17.66
CA ALA A 328 -4.75 3.92 19.10
C ALA A 328 -3.97 5.13 19.65
N SER A 329 -2.97 5.61 18.90
CA SER A 329 -2.14 6.77 19.26
C SER A 329 -2.75 8.11 18.81
N SER A 330 -3.96 8.12 18.24
CA SER A 330 -4.52 9.30 17.57
C SER A 330 -4.70 10.52 18.48
N GLU A 331 -5.04 10.34 19.75
CA GLU A 331 -5.22 11.44 20.70
C GLU A 331 -3.89 12.14 20.99
N TYR A 332 -2.81 11.37 21.19
CA TYR A 332 -1.46 11.91 21.29
C TYR A 332 -1.05 12.68 20.04
N LEU A 333 -1.18 12.05 18.85
CA LEU A 333 -0.76 12.65 17.59
C LEU A 333 -1.51 13.96 17.28
N LEU A 334 -2.77 14.06 17.67
CA LEU A 334 -3.56 15.28 17.51
C LEU A 334 -3.15 16.37 18.52
N ALA A 335 -2.77 15.99 19.74
CA ALA A 335 -2.28 16.91 20.77
C ALA A 335 -0.87 17.42 20.45
N ALA A 336 0.04 16.53 20.05
CA ALA A 336 1.43 16.83 19.69
C ALA A 336 1.60 17.46 18.29
N LYS A 337 0.52 17.84 17.63
CA LYS A 337 0.53 18.37 16.28
C LYS A 337 1.48 19.55 16.13
N GLY A 338 2.51 19.39 15.29
CA GLY A 338 3.54 20.39 15.00
C GLY A 338 4.82 20.24 15.82
N SER A 339 4.88 19.29 16.76
CA SER A 339 6.13 18.91 17.42
C SER A 339 7.04 18.18 16.45
N THR A 340 8.26 18.69 16.27
CA THR A 340 9.34 18.05 15.51
C THR A 340 10.39 17.56 16.51
N LEU A 341 10.13 16.44 17.17
CA LEU A 341 11.04 15.84 18.13
C LEU A 341 12.00 14.87 17.47
N GLY A 342 13.14 14.62 18.10
CA GLY A 342 14.12 13.63 17.68
C GLY A 342 13.58 12.18 17.70
N ALA A 343 14.44 11.23 17.36
CA ALA A 343 14.07 9.82 17.34
C ALA A 343 13.65 9.31 18.75
N GLY A 344 12.45 8.75 18.85
CA GLY A 344 11.93 8.19 20.10
C GLY A 344 11.49 9.22 21.15
N GLU A 345 11.62 10.52 20.89
CA GLU A 345 11.16 11.55 21.81
C GLU A 345 9.65 11.78 21.71
N LEU A 346 8.98 11.94 22.85
CA LEU A 346 7.57 12.25 22.95
C LEU A 346 7.36 13.64 23.55
N ASP A 347 6.37 14.36 23.03
CA ASP A 347 5.99 15.67 23.52
C ASP A 347 5.37 15.57 24.92
N GLU A 348 6.05 16.10 25.94
CA GLU A 348 5.62 16.02 27.32
C GLU A 348 4.31 16.77 27.59
N GLU A 349 4.07 17.86 26.90
CA GLU A 349 2.85 18.66 27.02
C GLU A 349 1.65 17.89 26.45
N ALA A 350 1.84 17.26 25.28
CA ALA A 350 0.85 16.37 24.69
C ALA A 350 0.61 15.12 25.56
N LEU A 351 1.66 14.51 26.12
CA LEU A 351 1.54 13.37 27.02
C LEU A 351 0.72 13.70 28.28
N ALA A 352 0.89 14.89 28.83
CA ALA A 352 0.16 15.34 30.03
C ALA A 352 -1.36 15.47 29.78
N THR A 353 -1.81 15.55 28.53
CA THR A 353 -3.25 15.60 28.20
C THR A 353 -3.92 14.23 28.15
N LEU A 354 -3.15 13.15 28.17
CA LEU A 354 -3.62 11.79 27.98
C LEU A 354 -3.97 11.11 29.31
N THR A 355 -4.86 10.12 29.22
CA THR A 355 -5.14 9.23 30.35
C THR A 355 -3.93 8.29 30.62
N PRO A 356 -3.78 7.75 31.84
CA PRO A 356 -2.71 6.79 32.13
C PRO A 356 -2.67 5.58 31.18
N GLU A 357 -3.83 5.05 30.79
CA GLU A 357 -3.94 3.95 29.83
C GLU A 357 -3.39 4.33 28.45
N GLN A 358 -3.66 5.57 28.00
CA GLN A 358 -3.16 6.07 26.70
C GLN A 358 -1.65 6.32 26.76
N GLN A 359 -1.13 6.78 27.88
CA GLN A 359 0.31 6.95 28.09
C GLN A 359 1.03 5.60 28.07
N GLU A 360 0.47 4.58 28.74
CA GLU A 360 1.01 3.22 28.72
C GLU A 360 1.02 2.63 27.31
N LEU A 361 -0.03 2.85 26.53
CA LEU A 361 -0.11 2.41 25.13
C LEU A 361 0.99 3.02 24.24
N LEU A 362 1.34 4.28 24.47
CA LEU A 362 2.40 4.97 23.74
C LEU A 362 3.81 4.52 24.14
N GLN A 363 3.99 4.09 25.39
CA GLN A 363 5.26 3.56 25.88
C GLN A 363 5.49 2.10 25.47
N ARG A 364 4.51 1.46 24.85
CA ARG A 364 4.62 0.12 24.30
C ARG A 364 5.78 0.06 23.29
N PRO A 365 6.66 -0.96 23.35
CA PRO A 365 7.72 -1.13 22.36
C PRO A 365 7.12 -1.16 20.94
N PHE A 366 7.67 -0.35 20.05
CA PHE A 366 7.18 -0.32 18.66
C PHE A 366 7.64 -1.57 17.89
N ILE A 367 8.90 -1.94 18.07
CA ILE A 367 9.50 -3.15 17.51
C ILE A 367 10.19 -3.88 18.65
N GLY A 368 10.11 -5.19 18.70
CA GLY A 368 10.76 -5.97 19.73
C GLY A 368 10.44 -7.46 19.64
N ASP A 369 11.03 -8.23 20.57
CA ASP A 369 10.79 -9.65 20.64
C ASP A 369 9.40 -9.95 21.19
N ARG A 370 8.74 -10.90 20.56
CA ARG A 370 7.50 -11.48 21.07
C ARG A 370 7.82 -12.80 21.74
N ALA A 371 7.31 -13.00 22.95
CA ALA A 371 7.36 -14.30 23.59
C ALA A 371 6.79 -15.37 22.64
N GLU A 372 7.35 -16.58 22.65
CA GLU A 372 6.85 -17.71 21.89
C GLU A 372 5.35 -17.89 22.18
N THR A 373 4.51 -17.45 21.24
CA THR A 373 3.06 -17.65 21.29
C THR A 373 2.72 -18.98 20.63
N GLU A 374 1.62 -19.62 21.02
CA GLU A 374 1.13 -20.85 20.36
C GLU A 374 0.97 -20.70 18.84
N ASN A 375 0.98 -19.48 18.30
CA ASN A 375 0.81 -19.13 16.90
C ASN A 375 1.96 -18.27 16.34
N ALA A 376 3.20 -18.57 16.67
CA ALA A 376 4.38 -17.82 16.23
C ALA A 376 4.40 -17.58 14.69
N ALA A 377 3.99 -18.58 13.89
CA ALA A 377 3.94 -18.46 12.42
C ALA A 377 2.86 -17.46 11.92
N THR A 378 1.92 -17.06 12.73
CA THR A 378 0.87 -16.09 12.40
C THR A 378 0.98 -14.79 13.19
N ASP A 379 2.07 -14.61 13.92
CA ASP A 379 2.31 -13.45 14.76
C ASP A 379 1.17 -13.19 15.76
N GLY A 380 0.57 -14.26 16.30
CA GLY A 380 -0.54 -14.20 17.24
C GLY A 380 -1.89 -13.83 16.64
N TYR A 381 -2.01 -13.65 15.32
CA TYR A 381 -3.29 -13.39 14.70
C TYR A 381 -4.18 -14.62 14.65
N THR A 382 -5.45 -14.41 14.93
CA THR A 382 -6.50 -15.39 14.70
C THR A 382 -7.07 -15.24 13.29
N TYR A 383 -7.86 -16.24 12.85
CA TYR A 383 -8.43 -16.27 11.50
C TYR A 383 -9.35 -15.06 11.18
N ASP A 384 -9.95 -14.44 12.18
CA ASP A 384 -10.95 -13.37 12.05
C ASP A 384 -10.40 -11.95 12.27
N GLY A 385 -9.07 -11.81 12.41
CA GLY A 385 -8.41 -10.53 12.57
C GLY A 385 -8.25 -10.07 14.02
N HIS A 386 -8.68 -10.88 14.98
CA HIS A 386 -8.37 -10.61 16.37
C HIS A 386 -6.92 -10.99 16.66
N ARG A 387 -6.27 -10.15 17.42
CA ARG A 387 -4.96 -10.37 18.00
C ARG A 387 -5.04 -9.99 19.46
N ASP A 388 -4.37 -10.73 20.28
CA ASP A 388 -4.19 -10.33 21.66
C ASP A 388 -3.19 -9.16 21.73
N PHE A 389 -3.70 -7.96 21.83
CA PHE A 389 -2.94 -6.74 22.02
C PHE A 389 -2.70 -6.50 23.51
N SER A 390 -2.08 -7.46 24.19
CA SER A 390 -1.59 -7.15 25.54
C SER A 390 -0.61 -5.99 25.44
N LEU A 391 -0.70 -5.02 26.35
CA LEU A 391 0.17 -3.84 26.40
C LEU A 391 1.67 -4.20 26.55
N GLU A 392 1.96 -5.42 26.95
CA GLU A 392 3.32 -5.95 27.13
C GLU A 392 4.00 -6.37 25.81
N LEU A 393 3.22 -6.57 24.71
CA LEU A 393 3.77 -7.02 23.43
C LEU A 393 4.12 -5.83 22.53
N PRO A 394 5.21 -5.89 21.76
CA PRO A 394 5.55 -4.88 20.78
C PRO A 394 4.49 -4.77 19.67
N VAL A 395 4.42 -3.60 19.01
CA VAL A 395 3.50 -3.40 17.86
C VAL A 395 3.89 -4.34 16.73
N ILE A 396 5.17 -4.41 16.41
CA ILE A 396 5.74 -5.27 15.37
C ILE A 396 6.77 -6.22 15.99
N GLY A 397 6.65 -7.51 15.74
CA GLY A 397 7.63 -8.49 16.17
C GLY A 397 8.93 -8.42 15.37
N ASN A 398 10.09 -8.62 16.03
CA ASN A 398 11.40 -8.70 15.35
C ASN A 398 11.39 -9.77 14.25
N ASP A 399 10.86 -10.95 14.50
CA ASP A 399 10.76 -12.03 13.51
C ASP A 399 9.92 -11.65 12.29
N VAL A 400 8.87 -10.85 12.49
CA VAL A 400 8.06 -10.31 11.39
C VAL A 400 8.91 -9.38 10.52
N LEU A 401 9.59 -8.42 11.13
CA LEU A 401 10.42 -7.45 10.44
C LEU A 401 11.55 -8.10 9.65
N TRP A 402 12.27 -9.03 10.27
CA TRP A 402 13.45 -9.68 9.68
C TRP A 402 13.12 -10.83 8.71
N SER A 403 11.89 -11.30 8.66
CA SER A 403 11.43 -12.28 7.65
C SER A 403 11.29 -11.69 6.23
N CYS A 404 11.31 -10.38 6.06
CA CYS A 404 11.16 -9.75 4.75
C CYS A 404 12.40 -9.92 3.89
N THR A 405 12.23 -10.47 2.67
CA THR A 405 13.30 -10.59 1.65
C THR A 405 13.39 -9.36 0.74
N MET A 406 12.59 -8.33 0.97
CA MET A 406 12.50 -7.09 0.16
C MET A 406 12.25 -7.32 -1.34
N CYS A 407 11.62 -8.42 -1.71
CA CYS A 407 11.37 -8.80 -3.12
C CYS A 407 10.35 -7.89 -3.84
N GLY A 408 9.58 -7.08 -3.12
CA GLY A 408 8.59 -6.15 -3.70
C GLY A 408 7.29 -6.81 -4.20
N ALA A 409 7.08 -8.12 -4.01
CA ALA A 409 5.85 -8.79 -4.45
C ALA A 409 4.58 -8.14 -3.87
N CYS A 410 4.62 -7.72 -2.61
CA CYS A 410 3.53 -7.01 -1.94
C CYS A 410 3.20 -5.67 -2.61
N VAL A 411 4.20 -4.88 -2.98
CA VAL A 411 4.05 -3.60 -3.71
C VAL A 411 3.43 -3.85 -5.09
N ASN A 412 3.94 -4.85 -5.82
CA ASN A 412 3.44 -5.20 -7.15
C ASN A 412 1.97 -5.65 -7.13
N GLN A 413 1.54 -6.32 -6.07
CA GLN A 413 0.19 -6.87 -5.93
C GLN A 413 -0.82 -5.91 -5.30
N CYS A 414 -0.35 -4.85 -4.63
CA CYS A 414 -1.24 -3.92 -3.95
C CYS A 414 -2.07 -3.10 -4.95
N PRO A 415 -3.41 -3.18 -4.90
CA PRO A 415 -4.26 -2.45 -5.82
C PRO A 415 -4.39 -0.96 -5.48
N VAL A 416 -3.93 -0.56 -4.29
CA VAL A 416 -4.01 0.82 -3.79
C VAL A 416 -2.63 1.44 -3.52
N ASP A 417 -1.56 0.87 -4.07
CA ASP A 417 -0.19 1.40 -4.07
C ASP A 417 0.44 1.66 -2.70
N ILE A 418 0.20 0.78 -1.73
CA ILE A 418 0.89 0.84 -0.43
C ILE A 418 2.38 0.51 -0.60
N GLU A 419 3.24 1.32 -0.02
CA GLU A 419 4.70 1.24 -0.11
C GLU A 419 5.29 0.33 0.99
N HIS A 420 4.85 -0.94 1.05
CA HIS A 420 5.19 -1.90 2.12
C HIS A 420 6.69 -2.05 2.39
N VAL A 421 7.50 -2.11 1.32
CA VAL A 421 8.95 -2.32 1.43
C VAL A 421 9.63 -1.11 2.05
N ASP A 422 9.16 0.10 1.75
CA ASP A 422 9.70 1.33 2.33
C ASP A 422 9.42 1.40 3.84
N HIS A 423 8.23 0.98 4.29
CA HIS A 423 7.92 0.91 5.72
C HIS A 423 8.85 -0.06 6.45
N ILE A 424 9.10 -1.24 5.87
CA ILE A 424 10.00 -2.24 6.43
C ILE A 424 11.45 -1.73 6.45
N ALA A 425 11.88 -1.07 5.37
CA ALA A 425 13.22 -0.49 5.29
C ALA A 425 13.46 0.56 6.37
N ASP A 426 12.49 1.48 6.55
CA ASP A 426 12.59 2.53 7.56
C ASP A 426 12.61 1.98 8.99
N MET A 427 11.83 0.93 9.27
CA MET A 427 11.88 0.25 10.56
C MET A 427 13.22 -0.46 10.78
N ARG A 428 13.77 -1.14 9.77
CA ARG A 428 15.11 -1.76 9.86
C ARG A 428 16.21 -0.73 10.07
N ARG A 429 16.13 0.43 9.40
CA ARG A 429 17.05 1.55 9.60
C ARG A 429 17.09 1.98 11.05
N ASN A 430 15.93 2.17 11.68
CA ASN A 430 15.85 2.47 13.10
C ASN A 430 16.47 1.38 13.97
N GLN A 431 16.13 0.11 13.72
CA GLN A 431 16.66 -1.02 14.50
C GLN A 431 18.19 -1.12 14.41
N VAL A 432 18.77 -0.88 13.23
CA VAL A 432 20.21 -1.01 13.01
C VAL A 432 20.99 0.22 13.48
N MET A 433 20.52 1.43 13.13
CA MET A 433 21.31 2.65 13.34
C MET A 433 20.99 3.36 14.66
N VAL A 434 19.82 3.14 15.24
CA VAL A 434 19.38 3.80 16.49
C VAL A 434 19.32 2.80 17.64
N ALA A 435 18.50 1.76 17.53
CA ALA A 435 18.27 0.80 18.61
C ALA A 435 19.41 -0.21 18.79
N SER A 436 20.23 -0.44 17.75
CA SER A 436 21.26 -1.49 17.72
C SER A 436 20.69 -2.90 18.03
N ASP A 437 19.42 -3.12 17.68
CA ASP A 437 18.67 -4.36 17.90
C ASP A 437 18.36 -5.04 16.56
N PHE A 438 19.21 -5.97 16.14
CA PHE A 438 19.11 -6.69 14.88
C PHE A 438 19.76 -8.07 14.97
N PRO A 439 19.45 -9.02 14.06
CA PRO A 439 20.04 -10.36 14.08
C PRO A 439 21.57 -10.33 14.09
N SER A 440 22.16 -11.04 15.04
CA SER A 440 23.61 -11.03 15.27
C SER A 440 24.45 -11.46 14.06
N GLU A 441 23.87 -12.27 13.15
CA GLU A 441 24.47 -12.73 11.91
C GLU A 441 24.81 -11.56 10.97
N LEU A 442 24.07 -10.45 11.05
CA LEU A 442 24.34 -9.26 10.25
C LEU A 442 25.64 -8.53 10.65
N ASN A 443 26.10 -8.69 11.90
CA ASN A 443 27.36 -8.08 12.35
C ASN A 443 28.54 -8.52 11.47
N GLY A 444 28.61 -9.82 11.16
CA GLY A 444 29.66 -10.36 10.29
C GLY A 444 29.59 -9.78 8.87
N MET A 445 28.39 -9.68 8.32
CA MET A 445 28.16 -9.11 6.99
C MET A 445 28.51 -7.63 6.95
N PHE A 446 28.07 -6.82 7.91
CA PHE A 446 28.40 -5.38 8.00
C PHE A 446 29.90 -5.15 8.08
N LYS A 447 30.59 -5.84 9.02
CA LYS A 447 32.03 -5.78 9.16
C LYS A 447 32.79 -6.17 7.88
N ASN A 448 32.33 -7.21 7.19
CA ASN A 448 32.95 -7.68 5.97
C ASN A 448 32.76 -6.69 4.81
N VAL A 449 31.56 -6.12 4.64
CA VAL A 449 31.30 -5.10 3.62
C VAL A 449 32.17 -3.87 3.87
N GLU A 450 32.22 -3.39 5.11
CA GLU A 450 33.02 -2.24 5.50
C GLU A 450 34.54 -2.44 5.28
N SER A 451 35.08 -3.57 5.75
CA SER A 451 36.55 -3.79 5.79
C SER A 451 37.11 -4.48 4.55
N LYS A 452 36.31 -5.24 3.80
CA LYS A 452 36.74 -6.06 2.66
C LYS A 452 35.99 -5.77 1.35
N GLY A 453 35.01 -4.85 1.37
CA GLY A 453 34.19 -4.51 0.21
C GLY A 453 33.37 -5.69 -0.33
N ASN A 454 33.06 -6.70 0.49
CA ASN A 454 32.17 -7.79 0.11
C ASN A 454 31.57 -8.51 1.34
N PRO A 455 30.34 -9.08 1.23
CA PRO A 455 29.64 -9.69 2.37
C PRO A 455 30.33 -10.92 2.99
N TRP A 456 31.18 -11.61 2.23
CA TRP A 456 31.85 -12.86 2.67
C TRP A 456 33.22 -12.65 3.33
N GLY A 457 33.76 -11.41 3.31
CA GLY A 457 35.08 -11.10 3.86
C GLY A 457 36.24 -11.71 3.06
N MET A 458 36.00 -12.04 1.78
CA MET A 458 37.01 -12.58 0.88
C MET A 458 38.02 -11.51 0.47
N ASN A 459 39.24 -11.92 0.07
CA ASN A 459 40.24 -10.95 -0.40
C ASN A 459 39.89 -10.44 -1.81
N ALA A 460 40.18 -9.18 -2.10
CA ALA A 460 39.92 -8.57 -3.39
C ALA A 460 40.57 -9.33 -4.56
N ALA A 461 41.81 -9.81 -4.38
CA ALA A 461 42.53 -10.59 -5.40
C ALA A 461 41.80 -11.87 -5.85
N ASP A 462 41.00 -12.48 -4.96
CA ASP A 462 40.24 -13.69 -5.26
C ASP A 462 39.08 -13.44 -6.24
N ARG A 463 38.67 -12.16 -6.47
CA ARG A 463 37.67 -11.79 -7.47
C ARG A 463 38.02 -12.24 -8.88
N ASN A 464 39.31 -12.32 -9.18
CA ASN A 464 39.81 -12.67 -10.51
C ASN A 464 39.91 -14.18 -10.73
N SER A 465 39.67 -15.01 -9.72
CA SER A 465 39.86 -16.45 -9.78
C SER A 465 39.12 -17.15 -10.94
N TRP A 466 37.92 -16.69 -11.28
CA TRP A 466 37.12 -17.24 -12.36
C TRP A 466 37.71 -16.97 -13.76
N ILE A 467 38.53 -15.92 -13.92
CA ILE A 467 39.16 -15.55 -15.21
C ILE A 467 40.14 -16.66 -15.67
N THR A 468 40.81 -17.34 -14.74
CA THR A 468 41.71 -18.43 -15.08
C THR A 468 41.01 -19.73 -15.51
N GLU A 469 39.68 -19.75 -15.39
CA GLU A 469 38.83 -20.91 -15.71
C GLU A 469 38.09 -20.78 -17.06
N VAL A 470 38.35 -19.70 -17.82
CA VAL A 470 37.84 -19.51 -19.19
C VAL A 470 38.95 -19.63 -20.22
N ASP A 471 38.60 -20.04 -21.44
CA ASP A 471 39.57 -20.35 -22.53
C ASP A 471 39.91 -19.16 -23.43
N PHE A 472 39.53 -17.94 -23.05
CA PHE A 472 39.74 -16.68 -23.77
C PHE A 472 40.30 -15.61 -22.82
N ASP A 473 40.87 -14.56 -23.39
CA ASP A 473 41.47 -13.47 -22.62
C ASP A 473 40.41 -12.49 -22.13
N VAL A 474 40.37 -12.25 -20.81
CA VAL A 474 39.47 -11.26 -20.17
C VAL A 474 40.29 -10.05 -19.77
N ARG A 475 39.99 -8.91 -20.36
CA ARG A 475 40.65 -7.63 -20.00
C ARG A 475 40.22 -7.17 -18.63
N VAL A 476 41.23 -6.88 -17.78
CA VAL A 476 41.01 -6.36 -16.44
C VAL A 476 41.54 -4.94 -16.38
N PHE A 477 40.69 -3.99 -15.97
CA PHE A 477 41.03 -2.58 -15.87
C PHE A 477 42.26 -2.33 -14.99
N GLY A 478 43.12 -1.41 -15.43
CA GLY A 478 44.36 -1.02 -14.72
C GLY A 478 45.55 -1.97 -14.91
N ARG A 479 45.38 -3.18 -15.50
CA ARG A 479 46.51 -4.09 -15.75
C ARG A 479 47.48 -3.55 -16.78
N ASP A 480 47.00 -2.85 -17.79
CA ASP A 480 47.81 -2.27 -18.86
C ASP A 480 48.05 -0.76 -18.65
N GLY A 481 47.76 -0.25 -17.45
CA GLY A 481 47.98 1.14 -17.06
C GLY A 481 46.88 2.10 -17.54
N GLU A 482 45.67 1.59 -17.81
CA GLU A 482 44.53 2.41 -18.20
C GLU A 482 44.08 3.29 -17.04
N GLU A 483 43.86 4.60 -17.31
CA GLU A 483 43.26 5.57 -16.39
C GLU A 483 41.74 5.71 -16.64
N THR A 484 41.29 5.36 -17.86
CA THR A 484 39.87 5.37 -18.24
C THR A 484 39.55 4.15 -19.09
N ILE A 485 38.28 3.78 -19.19
CA ILE A 485 37.85 2.67 -20.03
C ILE A 485 38.22 2.96 -21.49
N PRO A 486 39.00 2.08 -22.16
CA PRO A 486 39.41 2.28 -23.55
C PRO A 486 38.20 2.37 -24.50
N ALA A 487 38.32 3.20 -25.54
CA ALA A 487 37.24 3.49 -26.50
C ALA A 487 36.79 2.25 -27.31
N ASP A 488 37.62 1.22 -27.40
CA ASP A 488 37.30 -0.05 -28.07
C ASP A 488 36.49 -1.00 -27.18
N ILE A 489 36.33 -0.74 -25.88
CA ILE A 489 35.53 -1.50 -24.95
C ILE A 489 34.06 -1.04 -25.04
N GLU A 490 33.17 -1.97 -25.35
CA GLU A 490 31.74 -1.70 -25.47
C GLU A 490 31.01 -1.71 -24.13
N TYR A 491 31.43 -2.61 -23.21
CA TYR A 491 30.80 -2.78 -21.90
C TYR A 491 31.81 -3.00 -20.78
N LEU A 492 31.56 -2.34 -19.66
CA LEU A 492 32.11 -2.74 -18.38
C LEU A 492 31.24 -3.88 -17.81
N PHE A 493 31.81 -5.07 -17.61
CA PHE A 493 31.11 -6.18 -16.98
C PHE A 493 31.31 -6.08 -15.46
N TRP A 494 30.27 -5.60 -14.77
CA TRP A 494 30.21 -5.63 -13.31
C TRP A 494 29.84 -7.03 -12.85
N VAL A 495 30.81 -7.77 -12.32
CA VAL A 495 30.67 -9.16 -11.94
C VAL A 495 29.80 -9.34 -10.69
N GLY A 496 29.92 -8.40 -9.74
CA GLY A 496 29.25 -8.46 -8.45
C GLY A 496 29.91 -9.44 -7.49
N CYS A 497 29.68 -9.24 -6.19
CA CYS A 497 30.34 -10.07 -5.16
C CYS A 497 29.96 -11.56 -5.26
N ALA A 498 28.68 -11.89 -5.47
CA ALA A 498 28.25 -13.27 -5.64
C ALA A 498 28.90 -13.92 -6.87
N GLY A 499 28.91 -13.22 -8.00
CA GLY A 499 29.53 -13.70 -9.24
C GLY A 499 31.02 -13.93 -9.13
N ALA A 500 31.70 -13.20 -8.24
CA ALA A 500 33.13 -13.33 -8.01
C ALA A 500 33.50 -14.44 -6.99
N PHE A 501 32.71 -14.67 -5.95
CA PHE A 501 33.09 -15.45 -4.79
C PHE A 501 32.24 -16.69 -4.55
N GLU A 502 30.97 -16.72 -4.99
CA GLU A 502 30.08 -17.85 -4.72
C GLU A 502 30.14 -18.85 -5.90
N ASP A 503 30.42 -20.12 -5.64
CA ASP A 503 30.70 -21.13 -6.65
C ASP A 503 29.57 -21.35 -7.67
N ARG A 504 28.33 -21.24 -7.25
CA ARG A 504 27.17 -21.35 -8.16
C ARG A 504 27.04 -20.12 -9.06
N ALA A 505 27.22 -18.93 -8.51
CA ALA A 505 27.13 -17.68 -9.25
C ALA A 505 28.33 -17.45 -10.17
N LYS A 506 29.54 -17.95 -9.81
CA LYS A 506 30.71 -17.99 -10.71
C LYS A 506 30.43 -18.72 -12.03
N LYS A 507 29.63 -19.79 -12.02
CA LYS A 507 29.23 -20.49 -13.26
C LYS A 507 28.43 -19.57 -14.18
N THR A 508 27.56 -18.73 -13.61
CA THR A 508 26.81 -17.71 -14.38
C THR A 508 27.75 -16.65 -14.92
N THR A 509 28.70 -16.17 -14.12
CA THR A 509 29.71 -15.19 -14.54
C THR A 509 30.52 -15.71 -15.74
N LYS A 510 31.02 -16.92 -15.67
CA LYS A 510 31.78 -17.56 -16.78
C LYS A 510 30.90 -17.68 -18.02
N ALA A 511 29.69 -18.21 -17.90
CA ALA A 511 28.78 -18.37 -19.02
C ALA A 511 28.42 -17.03 -19.71
N VAL A 512 28.25 -15.95 -18.92
CA VAL A 512 28.00 -14.62 -19.51
C VAL A 512 29.24 -14.08 -20.21
N ALA A 513 30.44 -14.26 -19.62
CA ALA A 513 31.68 -13.86 -20.26
C ALA A 513 31.93 -14.63 -21.58
N GLU A 514 31.68 -15.94 -21.61
CA GLU A 514 31.74 -16.79 -22.82
C GLU A 514 30.74 -16.33 -23.90
N LEU A 515 29.51 -15.94 -23.49
CA LEU A 515 28.51 -15.43 -24.41
C LEU A 515 28.93 -14.08 -25.01
N LEU A 516 29.49 -13.17 -24.21
CA LEU A 516 30.01 -11.89 -24.69
C LEU A 516 31.15 -12.08 -25.68
N ASP A 517 32.11 -12.97 -25.36
CA ASP A 517 33.23 -13.31 -26.23
C ASP A 517 32.73 -13.95 -27.55
N THR A 518 31.85 -14.94 -27.48
CA THR A 518 31.26 -15.61 -28.66
C THR A 518 30.49 -14.62 -29.55
N ALA A 519 29.82 -13.61 -28.96
CA ALA A 519 29.15 -12.57 -29.70
C ALA A 519 30.08 -11.50 -30.27
N GLY A 520 31.40 -11.59 -30.00
CA GLY A 520 32.40 -10.61 -30.42
C GLY A 520 32.29 -9.27 -29.73
N VAL A 521 31.57 -9.20 -28.57
CA VAL A 521 31.43 -8.00 -27.76
C VAL A 521 32.67 -7.75 -26.94
N LYS A 522 33.29 -6.60 -27.12
CA LYS A 522 34.48 -6.23 -26.35
C LYS A 522 34.08 -5.74 -24.96
N PHE A 523 34.45 -6.47 -23.94
CA PHE A 523 34.18 -6.12 -22.56
C PHE A 523 35.43 -6.12 -21.69
N MET A 524 35.31 -5.46 -20.53
CA MET A 524 36.35 -5.35 -19.52
C MET A 524 35.75 -5.53 -18.13
N VAL A 525 36.48 -6.07 -17.19
CA VAL A 525 36.08 -6.17 -15.77
C VAL A 525 36.99 -5.29 -14.90
N LEU A 526 36.48 -4.86 -13.74
CA LEU A 526 37.29 -4.11 -12.77
C LEU A 526 38.26 -5.00 -11.96
N GLY A 527 37.96 -6.30 -11.93
CA GLY A 527 38.77 -7.24 -11.17
C GLY A 527 38.79 -6.92 -9.67
N ASP A 528 39.97 -6.84 -9.08
CA ASP A 528 40.19 -6.53 -7.67
C ASP A 528 39.86 -5.07 -7.30
N GLY A 529 39.68 -4.19 -8.29
CA GLY A 529 39.13 -2.82 -8.10
C GLY A 529 37.62 -2.77 -7.87
N GLU A 530 36.87 -3.86 -8.15
CA GLU A 530 35.44 -3.91 -7.94
C GLU A 530 35.10 -4.16 -6.46
N THR A 531 34.20 -3.39 -5.87
CA THR A 531 33.69 -3.60 -4.52
C THR A 531 32.20 -3.91 -4.50
N CYS A 532 31.64 -4.22 -3.32
CA CYS A 532 30.20 -4.40 -3.16
C CYS A 532 29.46 -3.10 -3.49
N THR A 533 28.28 -3.22 -4.13
CA THR A 533 27.42 -2.06 -4.39
C THR A 533 26.81 -1.45 -3.11
N GLY A 534 26.97 -2.09 -1.95
CA GLY A 534 26.36 -1.66 -0.69
C GLY A 534 24.92 -2.16 -0.50
N ASP A 535 24.30 -2.78 -1.53
CA ASP A 535 22.92 -3.28 -1.46
C ASP A 535 22.59 -4.13 -0.22
N PRO A 536 23.43 -5.10 0.19
CA PRO A 536 23.14 -5.90 1.38
C PRO A 536 23.03 -5.06 2.67
N ALA A 537 23.89 -4.06 2.84
CA ALA A 537 23.85 -3.17 3.97
C ALA A 537 22.58 -2.30 3.94
N ARG A 538 22.22 -1.73 2.79
CA ARG A 538 21.02 -0.92 2.61
C ARG A 538 19.74 -1.70 2.91
N ARG A 539 19.62 -2.93 2.37
CA ARG A 539 18.46 -3.80 2.60
C ARG A 539 18.34 -4.24 4.05
N ALA A 540 19.47 -4.39 4.74
CA ALA A 540 19.50 -4.67 6.16
C ALA A 540 19.28 -3.42 7.05
N GLY A 541 19.25 -2.21 6.49
CA GLY A 541 18.99 -0.97 7.23
C GLY A 541 20.25 -0.19 7.65
N ASN A 542 21.44 -0.63 7.25
CA ASN A 542 22.68 0.13 7.54
C ASN A 542 23.01 1.09 6.39
N GLU A 543 22.40 2.29 6.46
CA GLU A 543 22.62 3.34 5.44
C GLU A 543 24.04 3.92 5.50
N PHE A 544 24.71 3.96 6.65
CA PHE A 544 26.09 4.45 6.74
C PHE A 544 27.05 3.61 5.88
N ILE A 545 27.04 2.30 6.06
CA ILE A 545 27.87 1.39 5.25
C ILE A 545 27.46 1.45 3.77
N TYR A 546 26.16 1.55 3.48
CA TYR A 546 25.70 1.72 2.11
C TYR A 546 26.23 2.99 1.47
N GLN A 547 26.08 4.15 2.11
CA GLN A 547 26.51 5.43 1.58
C GLN A 547 28.03 5.43 1.32
N MET A 548 28.81 4.95 2.28
CA MET A 548 30.27 4.84 2.13
C MET A 548 30.65 4.02 0.89
N GLN A 549 30.10 2.82 0.72
CA GLN A 549 30.38 1.95 -0.42
C GLN A 549 29.88 2.53 -1.75
N ALA A 550 28.69 3.13 -1.72
CA ALA A 550 28.06 3.67 -2.90
C ALA A 550 28.79 4.93 -3.41
N MET A 551 29.20 5.84 -2.53
CA MET A 551 29.97 7.03 -2.91
C MET A 551 31.32 6.63 -3.51
N GLN A 552 32.05 5.70 -2.89
CA GLN A 552 33.29 5.18 -3.42
C GLN A 552 33.14 4.58 -4.84
N ASN A 553 32.08 3.80 -5.06
CA ASN A 553 31.81 3.18 -6.36
C ASN A 553 31.39 4.22 -7.40
N VAL A 554 30.57 5.22 -7.02
CA VAL A 554 30.15 6.31 -7.91
C VAL A 554 31.37 7.12 -8.36
N GLU A 555 32.21 7.54 -7.43
CA GLU A 555 33.45 8.27 -7.73
C GLU A 555 34.34 7.48 -8.70
N MET A 556 34.61 6.23 -8.40
CA MET A 556 35.41 5.35 -9.24
C MET A 556 34.80 5.19 -10.65
N LEU A 557 33.49 4.92 -10.77
CA LEU A 557 32.84 4.75 -12.08
C LEU A 557 32.85 6.03 -12.91
N ASN A 558 32.74 7.21 -12.28
CA ASN A 558 32.82 8.50 -12.95
C ASN A 558 34.27 8.79 -13.42
N GLU A 559 35.28 8.51 -12.59
CA GLU A 559 36.70 8.69 -12.93
C GLU A 559 37.12 7.83 -14.13
N ILE A 560 36.74 6.53 -14.14
CA ILE A 560 37.07 5.64 -15.26
C ILE A 560 36.18 5.87 -16.48
N LYS A 561 35.18 6.74 -16.42
CA LYS A 561 34.22 7.07 -17.49
C LYS A 561 33.47 5.85 -18.03
N ALA A 562 32.95 5.02 -17.13
CA ALA A 562 32.13 3.87 -17.49
C ALA A 562 30.77 4.33 -18.10
N THR A 563 30.56 4.09 -19.39
CA THR A 563 29.33 4.55 -20.09
C THR A 563 28.27 3.49 -20.23
N LYS A 564 28.66 2.22 -20.30
CA LYS A 564 27.76 1.07 -20.43
C LYS A 564 28.20 -0.05 -19.51
N ILE A 565 27.32 -0.43 -18.60
CA ILE A 565 27.60 -1.49 -17.61
C ILE A 565 26.64 -2.65 -17.85
N VAL A 566 27.16 -3.87 -17.96
CA VAL A 566 26.37 -5.10 -17.95
C VAL A 566 26.53 -5.81 -16.62
N VAL A 567 25.44 -6.30 -16.05
CA VAL A 567 25.41 -7.00 -14.77
C VAL A 567 24.54 -8.25 -14.84
N THR A 568 24.88 -9.28 -14.07
CA THR A 568 24.07 -10.50 -13.95
C THR A 568 23.21 -10.51 -12.69
N CYS A 569 23.61 -9.76 -11.67
CA CYS A 569 22.91 -9.67 -10.39
C CYS A 569 21.81 -8.61 -10.43
N PRO A 570 20.53 -8.95 -10.20
CA PRO A 570 19.44 -7.98 -10.17
C PRO A 570 19.57 -6.94 -9.04
N HIS A 571 20.21 -7.30 -7.92
CA HIS A 571 20.49 -6.36 -6.84
C HIS A 571 21.49 -5.30 -7.28
N CYS A 572 22.61 -5.71 -7.90
CA CYS A 572 23.59 -4.76 -8.45
C CYS A 572 22.95 -3.86 -9.52
N LEU A 573 22.12 -4.44 -10.42
CA LEU A 573 21.40 -3.65 -11.43
C LEU A 573 20.51 -2.59 -10.80
N ASN A 574 19.74 -2.96 -9.80
CA ASN A 574 18.86 -2.02 -9.11
C ASN A 574 19.65 -0.90 -8.43
N THR A 575 20.72 -1.26 -7.74
CA THR A 575 21.55 -0.29 -7.01
C THR A 575 22.26 0.66 -7.97
N LEU A 576 22.99 0.14 -8.95
CA LEU A 576 23.72 0.95 -9.94
C LEU A 576 22.79 1.86 -10.74
N LYS A 577 21.66 1.31 -11.25
CA LYS A 577 20.78 2.06 -12.16
C LYS A 577 19.82 3.01 -11.46
N ARG A 578 19.36 2.68 -10.24
CA ARG A 578 18.24 3.37 -9.62
C ARG A 578 18.55 4.00 -8.27
N GLU A 579 19.55 3.49 -7.55
CA GLU A 579 19.88 4.00 -6.22
C GLU A 579 21.12 4.91 -6.22
N TYR A 580 22.14 4.63 -7.03
CA TYR A 580 23.31 5.51 -7.18
C TYR A 580 22.96 6.91 -7.72
N PRO A 581 22.02 7.10 -8.66
CA PRO A 581 21.58 8.44 -9.04
C PRO A 581 20.99 9.27 -7.89
N GLN A 582 20.56 8.64 -6.79
CA GLN A 582 20.08 9.36 -5.60
C GLN A 582 21.20 10.02 -4.78
N ILE A 583 22.44 9.60 -5.00
CA ILE A 583 23.64 10.05 -4.26
C ILE A 583 24.71 10.65 -5.19
N GLY A 584 24.33 11.12 -6.37
CA GLY A 584 25.22 11.81 -7.32
C GLY A 584 25.89 10.91 -8.37
N GLY A 585 25.42 9.68 -8.57
CA GLY A 585 25.79 8.85 -9.74
C GLY A 585 25.00 9.29 -10.97
N ASP A 586 25.68 9.63 -12.07
CA ASP A 586 25.09 10.01 -13.37
C ASP A 586 24.74 8.81 -14.25
#